data_0ac19dea978fdd7fc4c3c57dbea1f819
#
_entry.id   0ac19dea978fdd7fc4c3c57dbea1f819
#
_cell.length_a   1.000
_cell.length_b   1.000
_cell.length_c   1.000
_cell.angle_alpha   90.00
_cell.angle_beta   90.00
_cell.angle_gamma   90.00
#
_symmetry.space_group_name_H-M   'P 1'
#
loop_
_entity.id
_entity.type
_entity.pdbx_description
1 polymer ?
#
loop_
_entity_poly.entity_id
_entity_poly.type
_entity_poly.pdbx_seq_one_letter_code
_entity_poly.pdbx_strand_id
1 'polypeptide(L)'
;MKISHRIASVAAAGLLGAALSVTAPGVASAADPCTLGWSNTGPRACVMTPVSIAPVLTLGNGICPGILMASGTAFDGPLGGWSTPAGAVHSVELRISQGYSPLGEWGSTVGACDATAIVDWQNFDTGRSGSVTRHIPAHKTSVSPEIVPVETGQGRVRLTVRTDTPSIPMSTDVVVP
;
A
#
# COMPACT_ATOMS: atom_id res chain seq x y z
N MET A 1 -9.48 -59.27 51.53
CA MET A 1 -8.30 -59.96 52.12
C MET A 1 -7.17 -58.94 52.17
N LYS A 2 -6.84 -58.56 53.44
CA LYS A 2 -5.57 -58.07 53.99
C LYS A 2 -4.80 -56.99 53.15
N ILE A 3 -4.77 -55.74 53.61
CA ILE A 3 -3.91 -55.12 54.64
C ILE A 3 -2.43 -55.10 54.24
N SER A 4 -1.88 -53.96 54.14
CA SER A 4 -0.81 -53.44 54.97
C SER A 4 -0.25 -52.10 54.47
N HIS A 5 -0.47 -51.13 55.28
CA HIS A 5 0.32 -50.05 55.80
C HIS A 5 1.84 -50.09 55.58
N ARG A 6 2.44 -48.94 55.29
CA ARG A 6 3.59 -48.28 56.00
C ARG A 6 3.79 -46.91 55.36
N ILE A 7 3.59 -45.92 56.00
CA ILE A 7 4.10 -44.86 56.86
C ILE A 7 5.62 -44.58 56.69
N ALA A 8 5.84 -43.27 56.65
CA ALA A 8 7.04 -42.47 56.98
C ALA A 8 7.89 -42.13 55.77
N SER A 9 8.43 -40.97 55.56
CA SER A 9 8.79 -39.89 56.48
C SER A 9 9.05 -38.61 55.71
N VAL A 10 8.71 -37.54 56.32
CA VAL A 10 9.15 -36.14 56.22
C VAL A 10 10.62 -35.97 55.82
N ALA A 11 10.86 -35.09 54.85
CA ALA A 11 12.03 -34.26 54.82
C ALA A 11 11.69 -32.91 54.22
N ALA A 12 11.72 -31.91 55.04
CA ALA A 12 11.71 -30.52 54.69
C ALA A 12 13.08 -30.15 54.10
N ALA A 13 13.12 -29.28 53.11
CA ALA A 13 14.04 -28.17 53.04
C ALA A 13 14.11 -27.61 51.61
N GLY A 14 14.12 -26.32 51.52
CA GLY A 14 14.70 -25.63 50.36
C GLY A 14 13.75 -24.73 49.61
N LEU A 15 13.30 -23.67 50.22
CA LEU A 15 12.85 -22.46 49.55
C LEU A 15 14.03 -21.85 48.78
N LEU A 16 14.18 -22.21 47.56
CA LEU A 16 14.93 -21.40 46.59
C LEU A 16 13.95 -20.61 45.76
N GLY A 17 13.72 -19.40 46.19
CA GLY A 17 12.99 -18.39 45.43
C GLY A 17 13.72 -18.05 44.15
N ALA A 18 13.34 -18.72 43.07
CA ALA A 18 13.68 -18.26 41.73
C ALA A 18 12.79 -17.03 41.46
N ALA A 19 13.35 -15.86 41.61
CA ALA A 19 12.77 -14.64 41.10
C ALA A 19 12.70 -14.75 39.57
N LEU A 20 11.52 -15.13 39.08
CA LEU A 20 11.18 -15.00 37.66
C LEU A 20 11.12 -13.50 37.37
N SER A 21 12.20 -12.94 36.89
CA SER A 21 12.21 -11.64 36.25
C SER A 21 11.34 -11.76 34.99
N VAL A 22 10.07 -11.39 35.12
CA VAL A 22 9.19 -11.14 34.00
C VAL A 22 9.79 -9.93 33.28
N THR A 23 10.62 -10.17 32.26
CA THR A 23 10.97 -9.16 31.29
C THR A 23 9.66 -8.81 30.59
N ALA A 24 9.05 -7.71 30.98
CA ALA A 24 7.96 -7.12 30.23
C ALA A 24 8.40 -7.02 28.77
N PRO A 25 7.60 -7.49 27.79
CA PRO A 25 7.90 -7.24 26.40
C PRO A 25 8.05 -5.73 26.25
N GLY A 26 9.24 -5.30 25.83
CA GLY A 26 9.49 -3.89 25.60
C GLY A 26 8.38 -3.39 24.69
N VAL A 27 7.61 -2.42 25.15
CA VAL A 27 6.73 -1.64 24.29
C VAL A 27 7.61 -1.15 23.16
N ALA A 28 7.40 -1.67 21.96
CA ALA A 28 8.04 -1.14 20.78
C ALA A 28 7.69 0.36 20.78
N SER A 29 8.67 1.22 21.03
CA SER A 29 8.50 2.65 20.85
C SER A 29 7.99 2.83 19.44
N ALA A 30 6.78 3.34 19.29
CA ALA A 30 6.31 3.80 18.01
C ALA A 30 7.39 4.75 17.50
N ALA A 31 7.97 4.42 16.34
CA ALA A 31 8.97 5.28 15.73
C ALA A 31 8.40 6.69 15.67
N ASP A 32 9.21 7.69 16.07
CA ASP A 32 8.79 9.08 16.00
C ASP A 32 8.22 9.38 14.62
N PRO A 33 7.04 10.01 14.55
CA PRO A 33 6.44 10.32 13.26
C PRO A 33 7.40 11.18 12.45
N CYS A 34 7.75 10.72 11.27
CA CYS A 34 8.70 11.41 10.42
C CYS A 34 8.15 12.75 9.94
N THR A 35 9.05 13.70 9.81
CA THR A 35 8.73 15.09 9.38
C THR A 35 8.94 15.30 7.89
N LEU A 36 8.93 14.25 7.07
CA LEU A 36 9.07 14.37 5.63
C LEU A 36 7.82 15.03 5.02
N GLY A 37 7.98 16.21 4.45
CA GLY A 37 6.92 16.92 3.71
C GLY A 37 6.74 18.40 4.08
N TRP A 38 5.92 19.10 3.31
CA TRP A 38 5.82 20.56 3.25
C TRP A 38 4.93 21.22 4.33
N SER A 39 4.20 20.49 5.13
CA SER A 39 3.38 21.08 6.19
C SER A 39 3.85 20.61 7.58
N ASN A 40 3.84 21.50 8.55
CA ASN A 40 4.33 21.27 9.91
C ASN A 40 3.26 20.66 10.84
N THR A 41 2.21 20.05 10.31
CA THR A 41 1.07 19.60 11.10
C THR A 41 0.82 18.10 10.91
N GLY A 42 1.07 17.32 11.95
CA GLY A 42 0.68 15.92 12.05
C GLY A 42 1.73 14.88 11.61
N PRO A 43 1.47 13.60 11.89
CA PRO A 43 2.35 12.48 11.53
C PRO A 43 2.42 12.31 10.01
N ARG A 44 3.58 11.88 9.51
CA ARG A 44 3.85 11.73 8.08
C ARG A 44 4.59 10.46 7.77
N ALA A 45 4.56 10.07 6.49
CA ALA A 45 5.34 8.96 5.99
C ALA A 45 6.84 9.14 6.27
N CYS A 46 7.47 8.08 6.77
CA CYS A 46 8.91 7.99 6.99
C CYS A 46 9.62 7.38 5.80
N VAL A 47 9.03 6.35 5.25
CA VAL A 47 9.59 5.59 4.14
C VAL A 47 8.64 5.69 2.96
N MET A 48 9.20 6.02 1.81
CA MET A 48 8.48 6.11 0.56
C MET A 48 9.21 5.32 -0.53
N THR A 49 8.49 4.45 -1.21
CA THR A 49 9.01 3.67 -2.33
C THR A 49 8.33 4.12 -3.62
N PRO A 50 9.06 4.55 -4.64
CA PRO A 50 8.46 4.95 -5.91
C PRO A 50 7.82 3.75 -6.60
N VAL A 51 6.68 3.98 -7.25
CA VAL A 51 5.93 3.01 -8.04
C VAL A 51 5.86 3.51 -9.47
N SER A 52 6.20 2.63 -10.43
CA SER A 52 6.04 2.90 -11.84
C SER A 52 5.42 1.68 -12.52
N ILE A 53 4.39 1.92 -13.31
CA ILE A 53 3.70 0.89 -14.08
C ILE A 53 3.87 1.22 -15.56
N ALA A 54 4.16 0.22 -16.38
CA ALA A 54 4.28 0.40 -17.81
C ALA A 54 2.96 0.93 -18.40
N PRO A 55 3.00 1.67 -19.51
CA PRO A 55 1.81 2.25 -20.14
C PRO A 55 0.76 1.18 -20.47
N VAL A 56 -0.48 1.41 -20.07
CA VAL A 56 -1.63 0.54 -20.34
C VAL A 56 -2.28 1.00 -21.64
N LEU A 57 -2.27 0.14 -22.65
CA LEU A 57 -3.01 0.39 -23.89
C LEU A 57 -4.46 0.00 -23.69
N THR A 58 -5.39 0.84 -24.10
CA THR A 58 -6.83 0.63 -23.92
C THR A 58 -7.64 1.12 -25.12
N LEU A 59 -8.85 0.60 -25.24
CA LEU A 59 -9.89 1.15 -26.12
C LEU A 59 -10.90 1.92 -25.25
N GLY A 60 -10.55 3.16 -24.89
CA GLY A 60 -11.42 4.03 -24.12
C GLY A 60 -12.77 4.20 -24.80
N ASN A 61 -13.87 4.15 -24.04
CA ASN A 61 -15.24 4.12 -24.56
C ASN A 61 -15.48 3.01 -25.61
N GLY A 62 -14.61 1.98 -25.65
CA GLY A 62 -14.72 0.83 -26.53
C GLY A 62 -14.20 1.02 -27.96
N ILE A 63 -13.90 2.23 -28.39
CA ILE A 63 -13.49 2.54 -29.77
C ILE A 63 -12.31 3.51 -29.88
N CYS A 64 -11.98 4.25 -28.84
CA CYS A 64 -10.93 5.26 -28.84
C CYS A 64 -9.61 4.65 -28.36
N PRO A 65 -8.57 4.53 -29.22
CA PRO A 65 -7.26 4.06 -28.80
C PRO A 65 -6.66 5.02 -27.77
N GLY A 66 -6.46 4.53 -26.55
CA GLY A 66 -5.97 5.32 -25.43
C GLY A 66 -4.74 4.72 -24.76
N ILE A 67 -4.04 5.55 -24.04
CA ILE A 67 -2.88 5.17 -23.24
C ILE A 67 -3.07 5.72 -21.84
N LEU A 68 -3.03 4.85 -20.83
CA LEU A 68 -2.96 5.27 -19.42
C LEU A 68 -1.51 5.18 -18.94
N MET A 69 -1.06 6.23 -18.29
CA MET A 69 0.21 6.30 -17.59
C MET A 69 -0.07 6.24 -16.09
N ALA A 70 0.58 5.34 -15.37
CA ALA A 70 0.40 5.18 -13.93
C ALA A 70 1.75 5.19 -13.23
N SER A 71 1.90 6.09 -12.28
CA SER A 71 3.05 6.17 -11.40
C SER A 71 2.60 6.58 -10.00
N GLY A 72 3.46 6.44 -9.01
CA GLY A 72 3.02 6.77 -7.66
C GLY A 72 4.07 6.50 -6.60
N THR A 73 3.58 6.33 -5.37
CA THR A 73 4.42 6.12 -4.20
C THR A 73 3.73 5.16 -3.23
N ALA A 74 4.46 4.17 -2.75
CA ALA A 74 4.08 3.37 -1.59
C ALA A 74 4.69 4.01 -0.33
N PHE A 75 3.94 4.01 0.79
CA PHE A 75 4.33 4.76 1.99
C PHE A 75 3.84 4.06 3.27
N ASP A 76 4.53 4.33 4.38
CA ASP A 76 4.26 3.77 5.71
C ASP A 76 3.34 4.63 6.59
N GLY A 77 3.14 5.88 6.24
CA GLY A 77 2.29 6.83 6.97
C GLY A 77 1.63 7.83 6.05
N PRO A 78 0.83 8.76 6.59
CA PRO A 78 0.10 9.70 5.75
C PRO A 78 1.05 10.54 4.91
N LEU A 79 0.76 10.64 3.62
CA LEU A 79 1.42 11.61 2.76
C LEU A 79 0.90 13.01 3.14
N GLY A 80 1.81 13.93 3.46
CA GLY A 80 1.46 15.31 3.70
C GLY A 80 0.95 15.93 2.40
N GLY A 81 -0.36 16.13 2.28
CA GLY A 81 -0.97 16.70 1.07
C GLY A 81 -2.47 16.44 1.01
N TRP A 82 -3.09 16.87 -0.05
CA TRP A 82 -4.54 16.87 -0.22
C TRP A 82 -5.08 15.59 -0.88
N SER A 83 -4.19 14.67 -1.22
CA SER A 83 -4.49 13.54 -2.09
C SER A 83 -4.68 12.22 -1.37
N THR A 84 -4.16 12.09 -0.15
CA THR A 84 -4.32 10.86 0.64
C THR A 84 -5.45 11.00 1.65
N PRO A 85 -6.30 9.98 1.81
CA PRO A 85 -7.27 9.94 2.89
C PRO A 85 -6.58 10.17 4.23
N ALA A 86 -7.18 10.96 5.10
CA ALA A 86 -6.66 11.18 6.44
C ALA A 86 -6.51 9.84 7.18
N GLY A 87 -5.30 9.56 7.67
CA GLY A 87 -5.01 8.31 8.38
C GLY A 87 -4.60 7.12 7.52
N ALA A 88 -4.47 7.28 6.19
CA ALA A 88 -3.94 6.21 5.36
C ALA A 88 -2.50 5.87 5.77
N VAL A 89 -2.26 4.61 6.07
CA VAL A 89 -0.96 4.06 6.44
C VAL A 89 -0.72 2.78 5.64
N HIS A 90 0.54 2.47 5.34
CA HIS A 90 0.93 1.28 4.58
C HIS A 90 0.08 1.11 3.32
N SER A 91 0.11 2.11 2.46
CA SER A 91 -0.75 2.22 1.29
C SER A 91 0.04 2.66 0.06
N VAL A 92 -0.60 2.64 -1.08
CA VAL A 92 -0.03 3.15 -2.34
C VAL A 92 -0.93 4.27 -2.85
N GLU A 93 -0.34 5.39 -3.22
CA GLU A 93 -1.00 6.44 -3.99
C GLU A 93 -0.55 6.33 -5.44
N LEU A 94 -1.46 6.04 -6.35
CA LEU A 94 -1.21 6.10 -7.77
C LEU A 94 -1.73 7.39 -8.37
N ARG A 95 -0.98 7.92 -9.31
CA ARG A 95 -1.32 9.06 -10.17
C ARG A 95 -1.51 8.52 -11.56
N ILE A 96 -2.75 8.56 -12.03
CA ILE A 96 -3.13 8.04 -13.34
C ILE A 96 -3.48 9.21 -14.25
N SER A 97 -2.80 9.27 -15.38
CA SER A 97 -3.02 10.27 -16.41
C SER A 97 -3.30 9.61 -17.76
N GLN A 98 -3.78 10.39 -18.70
CA GLN A 98 -4.11 9.90 -20.03
C GLN A 98 -3.21 10.50 -21.10
N GLY A 99 -2.98 9.71 -22.14
CA GLY A 99 -2.24 10.10 -23.29
C GLY A 99 -0.74 10.23 -23.06
N TYR A 100 -0.04 10.44 -24.12
CA TYR A 100 1.39 10.72 -24.15
C TYR A 100 1.61 12.08 -24.81
N SER A 101 2.41 12.94 -24.22
CA SER A 101 2.80 14.21 -24.82
C SER A 101 4.24 14.11 -25.35
N PRO A 102 4.45 14.06 -26.66
CA PRO A 102 5.79 14.00 -27.25
C PRO A 102 6.56 15.31 -27.06
N LEU A 103 5.88 16.40 -26.73
CA LEU A 103 6.47 17.74 -26.55
C LEU A 103 6.65 18.10 -25.06
N GLY A 104 6.55 17.11 -24.17
CA GLY A 104 6.64 17.31 -22.72
C GLY A 104 5.30 17.67 -22.08
N GLU A 105 5.33 18.04 -20.82
CA GLU A 105 4.13 18.21 -19.96
C GLU A 105 3.10 19.24 -20.48
N TRP A 106 3.57 20.21 -21.27
CA TRP A 106 2.75 21.31 -21.80
C TRP A 106 2.30 21.10 -23.24
N GLY A 107 2.70 19.98 -23.84
CA GLY A 107 2.34 19.67 -25.23
C GLY A 107 0.97 19.01 -25.36
N SER A 108 0.49 18.94 -26.60
CA SER A 108 -0.72 18.20 -26.92
C SER A 108 -0.56 16.71 -26.59
N THR A 109 -1.57 16.12 -25.97
CA THR A 109 -1.59 14.70 -25.66
C THR A 109 -2.13 13.88 -26.82
N VAL A 110 -1.48 12.75 -27.09
CA VAL A 110 -1.93 11.74 -28.05
C VAL A 110 -2.44 10.53 -27.28
N GLY A 111 -3.53 9.92 -27.73
CA GLY A 111 -4.10 8.74 -27.08
C GLY A 111 -4.83 9.04 -25.77
N ALA A 112 -5.39 10.25 -25.63
CA ALA A 112 -6.25 10.61 -24.51
C ALA A 112 -7.70 10.26 -24.85
N CYS A 113 -8.26 9.29 -24.11
CA CYS A 113 -9.64 8.81 -24.28
C CYS A 113 -10.27 8.63 -22.91
N ASP A 114 -11.51 9.04 -22.71
CA ASP A 114 -12.19 8.73 -21.46
C ASP A 114 -12.14 7.22 -21.19
N ALA A 115 -11.68 6.86 -19.99
CA ALA A 115 -11.56 5.46 -19.59
C ALA A 115 -11.80 5.32 -18.08
N THR A 116 -12.29 4.16 -17.68
CA THR A 116 -12.37 3.79 -16.27
C THR A 116 -11.19 2.88 -15.94
N ALA A 117 -10.23 3.39 -15.18
CA ALA A 117 -9.12 2.60 -14.68
C ALA A 117 -9.57 1.70 -13.52
N ILE A 118 -9.09 0.47 -13.54
CA ILE A 118 -9.25 -0.51 -12.48
C ILE A 118 -7.84 -0.87 -12.01
N VAL A 119 -7.59 -0.64 -10.73
CA VAL A 119 -6.34 -1.00 -10.07
C VAL A 119 -6.61 -2.22 -9.20
N ASP A 120 -6.24 -3.38 -9.69
CA ASP A 120 -6.27 -4.60 -8.90
C ASP A 120 -4.98 -4.72 -8.09
N TRP A 121 -5.07 -5.20 -6.85
CA TRP A 121 -3.91 -5.38 -6.01
C TRP A 121 -3.96 -6.70 -5.24
N GLN A 122 -2.78 -7.23 -4.97
CA GLN A 122 -2.59 -8.43 -4.16
C GLN A 122 -1.36 -8.26 -3.28
N ASN A 123 -1.56 -8.37 -1.97
CA ASN A 123 -0.49 -8.38 -0.99
C ASN A 123 -0.10 -9.85 -0.70
N PHE A 124 1.11 -10.23 -1.10
CA PHE A 124 1.59 -11.61 -0.99
C PHE A 124 1.93 -12.01 0.44
N ASP A 125 2.27 -11.05 1.29
CA ASP A 125 2.71 -11.33 2.65
C ASP A 125 1.50 -11.49 3.59
N THR A 126 0.38 -10.84 3.30
CA THR A 126 -0.86 -10.94 4.10
C THR A 126 -1.94 -11.80 3.43
N GLY A 127 -1.79 -12.13 2.16
CA GLY A 127 -2.79 -12.84 1.36
C GLY A 127 -4.02 -11.99 0.99
N ARG A 128 -4.07 -10.72 1.35
CA ARG A 128 -5.18 -9.81 1.03
C ARG A 128 -5.09 -9.34 -0.42
N SER A 129 -6.25 -9.12 -1.01
CA SER A 129 -6.38 -8.53 -2.35
C SER A 129 -7.61 -7.63 -2.43
N GLY A 130 -7.65 -6.82 -3.45
CA GLY A 130 -8.78 -5.93 -3.69
C GLY A 130 -8.68 -5.22 -5.04
N SER A 131 -9.61 -4.33 -5.28
CA SER A 131 -9.69 -3.55 -6.51
C SER A 131 -10.21 -2.15 -6.21
N VAL A 132 -9.65 -1.15 -6.87
CA VAL A 132 -10.11 0.25 -6.82
C VAL A 132 -10.43 0.69 -8.24
N THR A 133 -11.60 1.26 -8.43
CA THR A 133 -12.05 1.76 -9.73
C THR A 133 -12.11 3.27 -9.72
N ARG A 134 -11.59 3.90 -10.77
CA ARG A 134 -11.59 5.35 -10.92
C ARG A 134 -11.81 5.75 -12.38
N HIS A 135 -12.76 6.65 -12.61
CA HIS A 135 -12.92 7.29 -13.92
C HIS A 135 -11.78 8.27 -14.17
N ILE A 136 -11.14 8.15 -15.32
CA ILE A 136 -10.03 9.00 -15.77
C ILE A 136 -10.50 9.78 -16.99
N PRO A 137 -10.89 11.04 -16.85
CA PRO A 137 -11.31 11.87 -18.00
C PRO A 137 -10.15 12.13 -18.98
N ALA A 138 -10.45 12.28 -20.26
CA ALA A 138 -9.44 12.50 -21.31
C ALA A 138 -8.53 13.72 -21.08
N HIS A 139 -8.95 14.68 -20.27
CA HIS A 139 -8.16 15.87 -19.93
C HIS A 139 -7.16 15.67 -18.78
N LYS A 140 -7.14 14.49 -18.18
CA LYS A 140 -6.20 14.16 -17.08
C LYS A 140 -4.82 13.83 -17.64
N THR A 141 -4.01 14.84 -17.78
CA THR A 141 -2.62 14.74 -18.26
C THR A 141 -1.63 14.49 -17.12
N SER A 142 -0.34 14.35 -17.44
CA SER A 142 0.73 14.18 -16.45
C SER A 142 0.83 15.32 -15.44
N VAL A 143 0.46 16.54 -15.84
CA VAL A 143 0.43 17.71 -14.94
C VAL A 143 -0.79 17.78 -14.04
N SER A 144 -1.85 17.08 -14.37
CA SER A 144 -3.09 17.01 -13.59
C SER A 144 -3.64 15.58 -13.57
N PRO A 145 -2.93 14.64 -12.97
CA PRO A 145 -3.37 13.24 -12.93
C PRO A 145 -4.59 13.06 -12.01
N GLU A 146 -5.30 11.96 -12.18
CA GLU A 146 -6.27 11.48 -11.19
C GLU A 146 -5.53 10.73 -10.09
N ILE A 147 -5.85 11.01 -8.84
CA ILE A 147 -5.26 10.37 -7.67
C ILE A 147 -6.08 9.15 -7.27
N VAL A 148 -5.43 8.01 -7.14
CA VAL A 148 -6.04 6.74 -6.77
C VAL A 148 -5.34 6.17 -5.55
N PRO A 149 -5.90 6.35 -4.35
CA PRO A 149 -5.37 5.70 -3.15
C PRO A 149 -5.75 4.22 -3.14
N VAL A 150 -4.79 3.37 -2.78
CA VAL A 150 -4.93 1.91 -2.70
C VAL A 150 -4.45 1.43 -1.34
N GLU A 151 -5.36 0.99 -0.49
CA GLU A 151 -5.08 0.53 0.89
C GLU A 151 -4.66 -0.95 0.88
N THR A 152 -3.39 -1.20 0.65
CA THR A 152 -2.85 -2.54 0.47
C THR A 152 -2.40 -3.21 1.75
N GLY A 153 -2.06 -2.41 2.78
CA GLY A 153 -1.30 -2.85 3.95
C GLY A 153 0.18 -3.06 3.62
N GLN A 154 0.98 -3.21 4.67
CA GLN A 154 2.43 -3.44 4.59
C GLN A 154 2.76 -4.77 3.88
N GLY A 155 3.88 -4.83 3.16
CA GLY A 155 4.40 -6.04 2.56
C GLY A 155 4.64 -5.94 1.06
N ARG A 156 4.89 -7.10 0.44
CA ARG A 156 5.07 -7.19 -1.03
C ARG A 156 3.73 -7.20 -1.72
N VAL A 157 3.51 -6.21 -2.56
CA VAL A 157 2.25 -5.99 -3.25
C VAL A 157 2.46 -6.01 -4.75
N ARG A 158 1.62 -6.75 -5.46
CA ARG A 158 1.44 -6.62 -6.91
C ARG A 158 0.31 -5.66 -7.18
N LEU A 159 0.57 -4.68 -8.03
CA LEU A 159 -0.42 -3.77 -8.57
C LEU A 159 -0.60 -4.08 -10.05
N THR A 160 -1.84 -4.17 -10.50
CA THR A 160 -2.20 -4.36 -11.91
C THR A 160 -3.17 -3.29 -12.32
N VAL A 161 -2.82 -2.52 -13.34
CA VAL A 161 -3.71 -1.50 -13.91
C VAL A 161 -4.27 -2.01 -15.23
N ARG A 162 -5.58 -1.89 -15.37
CA ARG A 162 -6.35 -2.19 -16.59
C ARG A 162 -7.53 -1.23 -16.69
N THR A 163 -8.33 -1.35 -17.71
CA THR A 163 -9.59 -0.59 -17.85
C THR A 163 -10.79 -1.55 -17.86
N ASP A 164 -11.98 -0.99 -17.69
CA ASP A 164 -13.27 -1.69 -17.84
C ASP A 164 -13.58 -2.04 -19.30
N THR A 165 -12.90 -1.39 -20.24
CA THR A 165 -12.92 -1.68 -21.68
C THR A 165 -11.73 -2.57 -22.06
N PRO A 166 -11.68 -3.15 -23.28
CA PRO A 166 -10.53 -3.95 -23.70
C PRO A 166 -9.22 -3.19 -23.54
N SER A 167 -8.28 -3.80 -22.83
CA SER A 167 -6.97 -3.21 -22.54
C SER A 167 -5.90 -4.29 -22.42
N ILE A 168 -4.66 -3.88 -22.50
CA ILE A 168 -3.50 -4.71 -22.15
C ILE A 168 -3.10 -4.38 -20.72
N PRO A 169 -3.44 -5.24 -19.72
CA PRO A 169 -3.11 -4.99 -18.33
C PRO A 169 -1.60 -4.92 -18.10
N MET A 170 -1.17 -3.99 -17.28
CA MET A 170 0.22 -3.86 -16.87
C MET A 170 0.36 -3.98 -15.36
N SER A 171 1.39 -4.68 -14.92
CA SER A 171 1.62 -4.96 -13.50
C SER A 171 3.01 -4.53 -13.06
N THR A 172 3.13 -4.22 -11.77
CA THR A 172 4.41 -4.01 -11.09
C THR A 172 4.32 -4.58 -9.68
N ASP A 173 5.48 -5.00 -9.15
CA ASP A 173 5.60 -5.42 -7.76
C ASP A 173 6.30 -4.31 -6.99
N VAL A 174 5.80 -4.01 -5.80
CA VAL A 174 6.36 -2.99 -4.89
C VAL A 174 6.37 -3.51 -3.46
N VAL A 175 7.33 -3.06 -2.68
CA VAL A 175 7.32 -3.26 -1.22
C VAL A 175 6.70 -2.04 -0.59
N VAL A 176 5.56 -2.23 0.06
CA VAL A 176 4.88 -1.21 0.86
C VAL A 176 5.48 -1.25 2.26
N PRO A 177 6.13 -0.17 2.69
CA PRO A 177 6.82 -0.11 3.97
C PRO A 177 5.89 -0.08 5.17
#